data_519c912a9d25d744da63e356eebdac5c
#
_entry.id   519c912a9d25d744da63e356eebdac5c
#
_cell.length_a   1.000
_cell.length_b   1.000
_cell.length_c   1.000
_cell.angle_alpha   90.00
_cell.angle_beta   90.00
_cell.angle_gamma   90.00
#
_symmetry.space_group_name_H-M   'P 1'
#
loop_
_entity.id
_entity.type
_entity.pdbx_description
1 polymer ?
#
loop_
_entity_poly.entity_id
_entity_poly.type
_entity_poly.pdbx_seq_one_letter_code
_entity_poly.pdbx_strand_id
1 'polypeptide(L)'
;MRIDSFQAEVARVALVAAGDHGFALAGGNALIAHGLVERPTQDVDLFSPQAGAPGAVSHRVRRALASAGFRVEVTRRPEESAGEFAQLTVSRGEAMVLLDLARDWREQPPAGLDIGPVLHIDDAVGSKVTAMVGRGLPRDFIDVAGTLGRPAASS
;
A
#
# COMPACT_ATOMS: atom_id res chain seq x y z
N MET A 1 13.09 -10.81 -2.32
CA MET A 1 13.17 -9.61 -3.17
C MET A 1 12.78 -8.39 -2.36
N ARG A 2 13.42 -7.31 -2.62
CA ARG A 2 13.13 -6.05 -1.96
C ARG A 2 12.08 -5.28 -2.74
N ILE A 3 11.40 -4.40 -2.04
CA ILE A 3 10.55 -3.41 -2.69
C ILE A 3 11.43 -2.54 -3.57
N ASP A 4 10.94 -2.22 -4.77
CA ASP A 4 11.60 -1.29 -5.67
C ASP A 4 11.99 0.00 -4.94
N SER A 5 13.21 0.49 -5.14
CA SER A 5 13.73 1.62 -4.37
C SER A 5 12.90 2.89 -4.55
N PHE A 6 12.39 3.14 -5.76
CA PHE A 6 11.52 4.29 -6.01
C PHE A 6 10.23 4.15 -5.22
N GLN A 7 9.60 2.98 -5.29
CA GLN A 7 8.35 2.73 -4.57
C GLN A 7 8.56 2.78 -3.06
N ALA A 8 9.69 2.27 -2.58
CA ALA A 8 10.01 2.32 -1.16
C ALA A 8 10.14 3.75 -0.67
N GLU A 9 10.76 4.61 -1.46
CA GLU A 9 10.90 6.02 -1.10
C GLU A 9 9.52 6.71 -1.05
N VAL A 10 8.69 6.45 -2.05
CA VAL A 10 7.32 6.99 -2.07
C VAL A 10 6.55 6.53 -0.84
N ALA A 11 6.62 5.24 -0.52
CA ALA A 11 5.92 4.69 0.63
C ALA A 11 6.40 5.30 1.95
N ARG A 12 7.70 5.45 2.12
CA ARG A 12 8.26 6.03 3.36
C ARG A 12 7.79 7.46 3.56
N VAL A 13 7.90 8.29 2.52
CA VAL A 13 7.49 9.69 2.60
C VAL A 13 6.00 9.78 2.93
N ALA A 14 5.19 8.97 2.24
CA ALA A 14 3.74 9.00 2.43
C ALA A 14 3.35 8.51 3.82
N LEU A 15 3.97 7.45 4.33
CA LEU A 15 3.67 6.93 5.65
C LEU A 15 4.00 7.93 6.75
N VAL A 16 5.14 8.61 6.64
CA VAL A 16 5.51 9.64 7.61
C VAL A 16 4.52 10.80 7.55
N ALA A 17 4.16 11.23 6.35
CA ALA A 17 3.23 12.34 6.19
C ALA A 17 1.83 12.00 6.68
N ALA A 18 1.42 10.74 6.55
CA ALA A 18 0.12 10.29 7.02
C ALA A 18 0.00 10.27 8.55
N GLY A 19 1.13 10.19 9.26
CA GLY A 19 1.16 10.35 10.72
C GLY A 19 0.34 9.30 11.45
N ASP A 20 -0.46 9.76 12.43
CA ASP A 20 -1.20 8.90 13.35
C ASP A 20 -2.54 8.41 12.80
N HIS A 21 -2.76 8.50 11.50
CA HIS A 21 -4.05 8.10 10.92
C HIS A 21 -4.15 6.60 10.63
N GLY A 22 -3.22 5.81 11.17
CA GLY A 22 -3.32 4.35 11.12
C GLY A 22 -2.96 3.72 9.78
N PHE A 23 -2.28 4.43 8.90
CA PHE A 23 -1.90 3.87 7.61
C PHE A 23 -0.76 2.88 7.74
N ALA A 24 -0.82 1.82 6.96
CA ALA A 24 0.23 0.82 6.85
C ALA A 24 0.35 0.40 5.39
N LEU A 25 1.56 0.03 5.00
CA LEU A 25 1.82 -0.50 3.66
C LEU A 25 1.02 -1.78 3.46
N ALA A 26 0.34 -1.86 2.33
CA ALA A 26 -0.59 -2.94 2.01
C ALA A 26 -0.32 -3.45 0.59
N GLY A 27 -1.22 -4.26 0.08
CA GLY A 27 -1.14 -4.76 -1.28
C GLY A 27 0.09 -5.60 -1.56
N GLY A 28 0.52 -5.64 -2.81
CA GLY A 28 1.66 -6.45 -3.22
C GLY A 28 2.95 -6.11 -2.50
N ASN A 29 3.18 -4.82 -2.22
CA ASN A 29 4.39 -4.40 -1.53
C ASN A 29 4.44 -4.89 -0.07
N ALA A 30 3.29 -5.05 0.58
CA ALA A 30 3.27 -5.64 1.92
C ALA A 30 3.72 -7.11 1.86
N LEU A 31 3.27 -7.85 0.87
CA LEU A 31 3.70 -9.24 0.69
C LEU A 31 5.20 -9.34 0.39
N ILE A 32 5.70 -8.43 -0.43
CA ILE A 32 7.14 -8.36 -0.72
C ILE A 32 7.92 -8.04 0.55
N ALA A 33 7.44 -7.08 1.36
CA ALA A 33 8.11 -6.69 2.59
C ALA A 33 8.21 -7.84 3.58
N HIS A 34 7.20 -8.72 3.60
CA HIS A 34 7.22 -9.92 4.45
C HIS A 34 7.99 -11.09 3.83
N GLY A 35 8.52 -10.92 2.62
CA GLY A 35 9.28 -11.95 1.95
C GLY A 35 8.44 -13.08 1.37
N LEU A 36 7.15 -12.85 1.17
CA LEU A 36 6.23 -13.89 0.70
C LEU A 36 6.13 -13.94 -0.82
N VAL A 37 6.44 -12.86 -1.51
CA VAL A 37 6.31 -12.72 -2.96
C VAL A 37 7.56 -12.04 -3.47
N GLU A 38 8.04 -12.44 -4.64
CA GLU A 38 9.23 -11.84 -5.26
C GLU A 38 8.91 -11.03 -6.51
N ARG A 39 7.67 -11.09 -6.98
CA ARG A 39 7.26 -10.39 -8.18
C ARG A 39 7.06 -8.89 -7.88
N PRO A 40 7.60 -7.98 -8.73
CA PRO A 40 7.39 -6.55 -8.53
C PRO A 40 5.90 -6.20 -8.65
N THR A 41 5.51 -5.12 -8.00
CA THR A 41 4.16 -4.56 -8.11
C THR A 41 4.23 -3.19 -8.76
N GLN A 42 3.11 -2.74 -9.32
CA GLN A 42 3.02 -1.46 -10.01
C GLN A 42 2.45 -0.36 -9.14
N ASP A 43 1.91 -0.71 -7.99
CA ASP A 43 1.22 0.24 -7.12
C ASP A 43 1.80 0.22 -5.73
N VAL A 44 1.70 1.36 -5.06
CA VAL A 44 1.94 1.44 -3.63
C VAL A 44 0.59 1.64 -2.96
N ASP A 45 0.22 0.72 -2.08
CA ASP A 45 -1.06 0.76 -1.38
C ASP A 45 -0.82 1.05 0.09
N LEU A 46 -1.48 2.07 0.62
CA LEU A 46 -1.47 2.39 2.05
C LEU A 46 -2.91 2.33 2.55
N PHE A 47 -3.15 1.46 3.52
CA PHE A 47 -4.49 1.23 4.05
C PHE A 47 -4.57 1.64 5.51
N SER A 48 -5.71 2.22 5.88
CA SER A 48 -6.05 2.55 7.26
C SER A 48 -7.46 2.07 7.59
N PRO A 49 -7.71 1.55 8.79
CA PRO A 49 -9.07 1.16 9.19
C PRO A 49 -9.93 2.34 9.61
N GLN A 50 -9.33 3.53 9.77
CA GLN A 50 -10.07 4.70 10.29
C GLN A 50 -10.95 5.31 9.21
N ALA A 51 -12.20 5.61 9.58
CA ALA A 51 -13.15 6.25 8.67
C ALA A 51 -12.62 7.62 8.24
N GLY A 52 -12.68 7.91 6.95
CA GLY A 52 -12.28 9.20 6.41
C GLY A 52 -10.78 9.47 6.41
N ALA A 53 -9.95 8.49 6.79
CA ALA A 53 -8.51 8.70 6.87
C ALA A 53 -7.87 9.10 5.54
N PRO A 54 -8.20 8.48 4.40
CA PRO A 54 -7.64 8.94 3.13
C PRO A 54 -7.90 10.41 2.86
N GLY A 55 -9.11 10.87 3.08
CA GLY A 55 -9.47 12.28 2.89
C GLY A 55 -8.70 13.19 3.85
N ALA A 56 -8.50 12.72 5.08
CA ALA A 56 -7.82 13.53 6.10
C ALA A 56 -6.35 13.75 5.78
N VAL A 57 -5.67 12.79 5.14
CA VAL A 57 -4.22 12.87 4.93
C VAL A 57 -3.81 13.18 3.49
N SER A 58 -4.72 13.07 2.52
CA SER A 58 -4.39 13.17 1.10
C SER A 58 -3.58 14.43 0.75
N HIS A 59 -4.03 15.57 1.22
CA HIS A 59 -3.35 16.84 0.92
C HIS A 59 -1.94 16.87 1.54
N ARG A 60 -1.82 16.41 2.78
CA ARG A 60 -0.54 16.39 3.49
C ARG A 60 0.46 15.45 2.82
N VAL A 61 0.00 14.28 2.41
CA VAL A 61 0.82 13.32 1.68
C VAL A 61 1.31 13.92 0.35
N ARG A 62 0.40 14.57 -0.36
CA ARG A 62 0.72 15.23 -1.63
C ARG A 62 1.82 16.27 -1.45
N ARG A 63 1.68 17.12 -0.43
CA ARG A 63 2.66 18.17 -0.17
C ARG A 63 4.02 17.59 0.23
N ALA A 64 4.02 16.55 1.05
CA ALA A 64 5.27 15.93 1.48
C ALA A 64 6.02 15.32 0.30
N LEU A 65 5.30 14.64 -0.59
CA LEU A 65 5.91 14.05 -1.78
C LEU A 65 6.47 15.14 -2.70
N ALA A 66 5.72 16.22 -2.91
CA ALA A 66 6.20 17.33 -3.72
C ALA A 66 7.46 17.94 -3.12
N SER A 67 7.49 18.10 -1.80
CA SER A 67 8.68 18.63 -1.10
C SER A 67 9.88 17.69 -1.21
N ALA A 68 9.64 16.41 -1.37
CA ALA A 68 10.70 15.42 -1.53
C ALA A 68 11.21 15.30 -2.98
N GLY A 69 10.68 16.11 -3.89
CA GLY A 69 11.15 16.16 -5.27
C GLY A 69 10.34 15.34 -6.25
N PHE A 70 9.20 14.80 -5.83
CA PHE A 70 8.34 14.04 -6.72
C PHE A 70 7.34 14.96 -7.40
N ARG A 71 6.95 14.58 -8.62
CA ARG A 71 5.77 15.16 -9.27
C ARG A 71 4.56 14.37 -8.82
N VAL A 72 3.50 15.07 -8.39
CA VAL A 72 2.31 14.42 -7.85
C VAL A 72 1.07 14.97 -8.53
N GLU A 73 0.23 14.09 -9.04
CA GLU A 73 -1.06 14.43 -9.61
C GLU A 73 -2.15 13.65 -8.92
N VAL A 74 -3.29 14.30 -8.66
CA VAL A 74 -4.44 13.61 -8.07
C VAL A 74 -5.19 12.90 -9.17
N THR A 75 -5.22 11.58 -9.11
CA THR A 75 -5.90 10.74 -10.09
C THR A 75 -7.34 10.44 -9.66
N ARG A 76 -7.53 10.24 -8.35
CA ARG A 76 -8.87 10.05 -7.76
C ARG A 76 -8.96 10.92 -6.53
N ARG A 77 -9.98 11.78 -6.49
CA ARG A 77 -10.17 12.69 -5.36
C ARG A 77 -10.87 12.00 -4.21
N PRO A 78 -10.46 12.29 -2.96
CA PRO A 78 -11.16 11.71 -1.79
C PRO A 78 -12.65 12.05 -1.77
N GLU A 79 -13.03 13.21 -2.27
CA GLU A 79 -14.43 13.66 -2.28
C GLU A 79 -15.34 12.73 -3.07
N GLU A 80 -14.80 12.04 -4.06
CA GLU A 80 -15.56 11.11 -4.89
C GLU A 80 -15.99 9.86 -4.15
N SER A 81 -15.40 9.59 -2.99
CA SER A 81 -15.64 8.39 -2.19
C SER A 81 -15.96 8.70 -0.73
N ALA A 82 -16.44 9.92 -0.46
CA ALA A 82 -16.71 10.39 0.91
C ALA A 82 -15.46 10.28 1.80
N GLY A 83 -14.28 10.51 1.23
CA GLY A 83 -13.03 10.49 1.98
C GLY A 83 -12.43 9.13 2.22
N GLU A 84 -12.98 8.08 1.62
CA GLU A 84 -12.54 6.71 1.91
C GLU A 84 -11.46 6.18 0.95
N PHE A 85 -11.21 6.90 -0.15
CA PHE A 85 -10.20 6.49 -1.12
C PHE A 85 -9.63 7.71 -1.84
N ALA A 86 -8.32 7.72 -2.02
CA ALA A 86 -7.65 8.72 -2.85
C ALA A 86 -6.54 8.02 -3.62
N GLN A 87 -6.30 8.47 -4.84
CA GLN A 87 -5.23 7.93 -5.65
C GLN A 87 -4.39 9.07 -6.21
N LEU A 88 -3.08 8.93 -6.07
CA LEU A 88 -2.12 9.90 -6.59
C LEU A 88 -1.21 9.20 -7.59
N THR A 89 -0.90 9.90 -8.68
CA THR A 89 0.16 9.47 -9.59
C THR A 89 1.44 10.17 -9.15
N VAL A 90 2.45 9.41 -8.79
CA VAL A 90 3.71 9.93 -8.26
C VAL A 90 4.83 9.57 -9.22
N SER A 91 5.60 10.56 -9.64
CA SER A 91 6.66 10.32 -10.62
C SER A 91 7.89 11.16 -10.32
N ARG A 92 9.02 10.69 -10.83
CA ARG A 92 10.29 11.44 -10.82
C ARG A 92 11.14 10.89 -11.96
N GLY A 93 11.46 11.77 -12.95
CA GLY A 93 12.12 11.31 -14.15
C GLY A 93 11.22 10.35 -14.93
N GLU A 94 11.73 9.18 -15.24
CA GLU A 94 10.95 8.16 -15.94
C GLU A 94 10.23 7.18 -15.01
N ALA A 95 10.53 7.26 -13.71
CA ALA A 95 9.88 6.39 -12.73
C ALA A 95 8.50 6.95 -12.39
N MET A 96 7.51 6.04 -12.28
CA MET A 96 6.13 6.42 -11.95
C MET A 96 5.47 5.29 -11.19
N VAL A 97 4.60 5.65 -10.26
CA VAL A 97 3.80 4.67 -9.51
C VAL A 97 2.47 5.31 -9.16
N LEU A 98 1.44 4.47 -9.03
CA LEU A 98 0.17 4.89 -8.44
C LEU A 98 0.24 4.66 -6.94
N LEU A 99 -0.15 5.68 -6.18
CA LEU A 99 -0.22 5.59 -4.73
C LEU A 99 -1.68 5.63 -4.33
N ASP A 100 -2.15 4.54 -3.77
CA ASP A 100 -3.52 4.40 -3.30
C ASP A 100 -3.57 4.58 -1.79
N LEU A 101 -4.43 5.49 -1.35
CA LEU A 101 -4.76 5.68 0.06
C LEU A 101 -6.18 5.19 0.22
N ALA A 102 -6.37 4.11 0.99
CA ALA A 102 -7.68 3.50 1.08
C ALA A 102 -8.03 3.16 2.52
N ARG A 103 -9.32 3.19 2.83
CA ARG A 103 -9.80 2.64 4.08
C ARG A 103 -10.06 1.16 3.88
N ASP A 104 -9.48 0.34 4.75
CA ASP A 104 -9.73 -1.09 4.74
C ASP A 104 -9.59 -1.66 6.13
N TRP A 105 -10.39 -2.65 6.44
CA TRP A 105 -10.41 -3.28 7.74
C TRP A 105 -9.21 -4.20 7.93
N ARG A 106 -8.77 -4.32 9.18
CA ARG A 106 -7.69 -5.25 9.55
C ARG A 106 -7.97 -5.82 10.94
N GLU A 107 -7.45 -7.03 11.19
CA GLU A 107 -7.60 -7.68 12.48
C GLU A 107 -6.41 -7.45 13.40
N GLN A 108 -5.21 -7.34 12.84
CA GLN A 108 -3.98 -7.31 13.61
C GLN A 108 -3.31 -5.94 13.54
N PRO A 109 -2.56 -5.55 14.57
CA PRO A 109 -1.75 -4.34 14.46
C PRO A 109 -0.68 -4.53 13.38
N PRO A 110 -0.31 -3.45 12.68
CA PRO A 110 0.74 -3.54 11.68
C PRO A 110 2.08 -3.92 12.27
N ALA A 111 2.90 -4.58 11.46
CA ALA A 111 4.29 -4.86 11.82
C ALA A 111 5.15 -3.63 11.56
N GLY A 112 6.10 -3.35 12.45
CA GLY A 112 7.06 -2.27 12.25
C GLY A 112 8.28 -2.79 11.51
N LEU A 113 8.41 -2.44 10.23
CA LEU A 113 9.55 -2.82 9.41
C LEU A 113 10.34 -1.56 9.03
N ASP A 114 11.47 -1.74 8.35
CA ASP A 114 12.33 -0.61 7.98
C ASP A 114 11.60 0.46 7.19
N ILE A 115 10.68 0.06 6.33
CA ILE A 115 9.93 0.99 5.49
C ILE A 115 8.89 1.77 6.28
N GLY A 116 8.50 1.26 7.45
CA GLY A 116 7.47 1.84 8.30
C GLY A 116 6.45 0.78 8.68
N PRO A 117 5.23 1.18 9.08
CA PRO A 117 4.18 0.20 9.38
C PRO A 117 3.79 -0.56 8.12
N VAL A 118 3.70 -1.88 8.24
CA VAL A 118 3.29 -2.77 7.16
C VAL A 118 2.16 -3.63 7.70
N LEU A 119 1.12 -3.89 6.91
CA LEU A 119 0.04 -4.77 7.35
C LEU A 119 0.62 -6.06 7.90
N HIS A 120 0.05 -6.54 9.01
CA HIS A 120 0.40 -7.83 9.56
C HIS A 120 0.27 -8.88 8.44
N ILE A 121 1.13 -9.89 8.48
CA ILE A 121 1.19 -10.89 7.41
C ILE A 121 -0.18 -11.53 7.16
N ASP A 122 -0.94 -11.80 8.20
CA ASP A 122 -2.26 -12.43 8.06
C ASP A 122 -3.24 -11.49 7.35
N ASP A 123 -3.20 -10.21 7.66
CA ASP A 123 -4.09 -9.23 7.01
C ASP A 123 -3.67 -8.99 5.57
N ALA A 124 -2.37 -8.97 5.29
CA ALA A 124 -1.87 -8.79 3.92
C ALA A 124 -2.30 -9.95 3.03
N VAL A 125 -2.20 -11.18 3.53
CA VAL A 125 -2.61 -12.37 2.80
C VAL A 125 -4.13 -12.37 2.61
N GLY A 126 -4.89 -12.08 3.67
CA GLY A 126 -6.34 -12.04 3.61
C GLY A 126 -6.86 -11.03 2.60
N SER A 127 -6.26 -9.85 2.57
CA SER A 127 -6.63 -8.81 1.61
C SER A 127 -6.37 -9.27 0.18
N LYS A 128 -5.24 -9.94 -0.07
CA LYS A 128 -4.92 -10.45 -1.40
C LYS A 128 -5.89 -11.53 -1.85
N VAL A 129 -6.25 -12.44 -0.95
CA VAL A 129 -7.23 -13.49 -1.24
C VAL A 129 -8.58 -12.87 -1.59
N THR A 130 -9.02 -11.89 -0.83
CA THR A 130 -10.29 -11.20 -1.09
C THR A 130 -10.26 -10.54 -2.48
N ALA A 131 -9.17 -9.87 -2.82
CA ALA A 131 -9.03 -9.22 -4.12
C ALA A 131 -9.08 -10.26 -5.25
N MET A 132 -8.44 -11.41 -5.08
CA MET A 132 -8.45 -12.47 -6.08
C MET A 132 -9.86 -13.01 -6.31
N VAL A 133 -10.59 -13.26 -5.23
CA VAL A 133 -11.96 -13.76 -5.33
C VAL A 133 -12.85 -12.75 -6.03
N GLY A 134 -12.68 -11.46 -5.71
CA GLY A 134 -13.52 -10.42 -6.29
C GLY A 134 -13.23 -10.12 -7.75
N ARG A 135 -11.99 -10.28 -8.20
CA ARG A 135 -11.57 -9.89 -9.56
C ARG A 135 -11.16 -11.06 -10.43
N GLY A 136 -10.68 -12.14 -9.84
CA GLY A 136 -10.23 -13.31 -10.59
C GLY A 136 -9.03 -13.05 -11.49
N LEU A 137 -8.18 -12.07 -11.17
CA LEU A 137 -7.04 -11.72 -12.02
C LEU A 137 -5.90 -12.71 -11.81
N PRO A 138 -5.28 -13.20 -12.93
CA PRO A 138 -4.18 -14.16 -12.81
C PRO A 138 -3.02 -13.67 -11.95
N ARG A 139 -2.73 -12.38 -12.00
CA ARG A 139 -1.66 -11.80 -11.19
C ARG A 139 -1.91 -12.00 -9.71
N ASP A 140 -3.14 -11.76 -9.27
CA ASP A 140 -3.52 -11.95 -7.88
C ASP A 140 -3.44 -13.42 -7.50
N PHE A 141 -3.84 -14.30 -8.42
CA PHE A 141 -3.74 -15.73 -8.21
C PHE A 141 -2.29 -16.18 -7.99
N ILE A 142 -1.37 -15.67 -8.80
CA ILE A 142 0.06 -16.00 -8.66
C ILE A 142 0.60 -15.58 -7.31
N ASP A 143 0.25 -14.39 -6.84
CA ASP A 143 0.70 -13.90 -5.55
C ASP A 143 0.18 -14.78 -4.41
N VAL A 144 -1.09 -15.14 -4.47
CA VAL A 144 -1.69 -16.01 -3.45
C VAL A 144 -1.06 -17.39 -3.48
N ALA A 145 -0.82 -17.95 -4.66
CA ALA A 145 -0.21 -19.27 -4.81
C ALA A 145 1.21 -19.26 -4.20
N GLY A 146 1.99 -18.22 -4.46
CA GLY A 146 3.31 -18.07 -3.87
C GLY A 146 3.25 -18.02 -2.35
N THR A 147 2.28 -17.29 -1.81
CA THR A 147 2.10 -17.18 -0.37
C THR A 147 1.71 -18.52 0.25
N LEU A 148 0.75 -19.20 -0.36
CA LEU A 148 0.24 -20.47 0.17
C LEU A 148 1.26 -21.60 0.06
N GLY A 149 2.21 -21.49 -0.85
CA GLY A 149 3.26 -22.47 -1.01
C GLY A 149 4.35 -22.40 0.04
N ARG A 150 4.33 -21.41 0.92
CA ARG A 150 5.32 -21.30 1.96
C ARG A 150 4.99 -22.18 3.15
N PRO A 151 6.02 -22.67 3.85
CA PRO A 151 5.76 -23.45 5.07
C PRO A 151 4.95 -22.66 6.07
N ALA A 152 4.15 -23.37 6.82
CA ALA A 152 3.22 -22.77 7.76
C ALA A 152 3.88 -22.09 8.97
N ALA A 153 5.16 -21.94 8.95
CA ALA A 153 5.85 -21.17 9.99
C ALA A 153 5.28 -19.77 10.14
N SER A 154 4.54 -19.36 9.16
CA SER A 154 3.87 -18.08 9.14
C SER A 154 2.71 -17.96 10.13
N SER A 155 2.27 -19.02 10.68
CA SER A 155 1.11 -18.98 11.56
C SER A 155 1.34 -18.17 12.82
#